data_61a228b6b5442c6727b6df1440cc05f3
#
_entry.id   61a228b6b5442c6727b6df1440cc05f3
#
_cell.length_a   1.000
_cell.length_b   1.000
_cell.length_c   1.000
_cell.angle_alpha   90.00
_cell.angle_beta   90.00
_cell.angle_gamma   90.00
#
_symmetry.space_group_name_H-M   'P 1'
#
loop_
_entity.id
_entity.type
_entity.pdbx_description
1 polymer ?
#
loop_
_entity_poly.entity_id
_entity_poly.type
_entity_poly.pdbx_seq_one_letter_code
_entity_poly.pdbx_strand_id
1 'polypeptide(L)'
;MANYLDIDIKGYKTSLPILPLPNGVKIAFFNLHGNAPMTEHCGKELAKLANGCDIVITAESKGLQLAHVVSRELGHPYYAVARKSKKLYMQDGISVAYGSSITTGKNQELYLSKHDADLLKGKKVCIVDDVISTGESLKGLEDLVNKAGGIIYKKLFVLAEGAAKDRTDVQDLATIPLL
;
A
#
# COMPACT_ATOMS: atom_id res chain seq x y z
N MET A 1 -15.95 -19.15 -19.71
CA MET A 1 -16.08 -19.17 -18.24
C MET A 1 -15.02 -18.25 -17.67
N ALA A 2 -15.40 -17.37 -16.74
CA ALA A 2 -14.39 -16.55 -16.06
C ALA A 2 -13.47 -17.46 -15.23
N ASN A 3 -12.18 -17.30 -15.38
CA ASN A 3 -11.21 -18.01 -14.56
C ASN A 3 -11.03 -17.24 -13.24
N TYR A 4 -10.98 -17.97 -12.14
CA TYR A 4 -10.77 -17.40 -10.80
C TYR A 4 -9.57 -18.07 -10.13
N LEU A 5 -8.90 -17.31 -9.28
CA LEU A 5 -7.86 -17.80 -8.36
C LEU A 5 -8.44 -17.78 -6.95
N ASP A 6 -8.61 -18.96 -6.35
CA ASP A 6 -9.03 -19.06 -4.95
C ASP A 6 -7.88 -18.77 -4.01
N ILE A 7 -8.11 -17.93 -3.02
CA ILE A 7 -7.12 -17.57 -2.01
C ILE A 7 -7.72 -17.59 -0.61
N ASP A 8 -6.85 -17.79 0.38
CA ASP A 8 -7.15 -17.66 1.80
C ASP A 8 -6.25 -16.56 2.40
N ILE A 9 -6.87 -15.48 2.85
CA ILE A 9 -6.18 -14.35 3.49
C ILE A 9 -6.38 -14.46 4.99
N LYS A 10 -5.54 -15.24 5.66
CA LYS A 10 -5.62 -15.45 7.12
C LYS A 10 -7.01 -15.87 7.60
N GLY A 11 -7.63 -16.82 6.88
CA GLY A 11 -8.96 -17.34 7.19
C GLY A 11 -10.11 -16.68 6.42
N TYR A 12 -9.87 -15.59 5.69
CA TYR A 12 -10.85 -15.01 4.77
C TYR A 12 -10.70 -15.64 3.39
N LYS A 13 -11.58 -16.56 3.05
CA LYS A 13 -11.57 -17.25 1.76
C LYS A 13 -12.32 -16.44 0.72
N THR A 14 -11.69 -16.22 -0.44
CA THR A 14 -12.28 -15.48 -1.56
C THR A 14 -11.70 -15.96 -2.88
N SER A 15 -12.35 -15.58 -3.99
CA SER A 15 -11.91 -15.91 -5.35
C SER A 15 -11.64 -14.63 -6.11
N LEU A 16 -10.43 -14.47 -6.63
CA LEU A 16 -10.02 -13.31 -7.43
C LEU A 16 -10.27 -13.59 -8.91
N PRO A 17 -10.95 -12.70 -9.64
CA PRO A 17 -11.10 -12.86 -11.08
C PRO A 17 -9.75 -12.73 -11.78
N ILE A 18 -9.47 -13.62 -12.73
CA ILE A 18 -8.27 -13.55 -13.58
C ILE A 18 -8.62 -12.73 -14.80
N LEU A 19 -7.96 -11.59 -14.95
CA LEU A 19 -8.19 -10.63 -16.03
C LEU A 19 -7.00 -10.57 -16.98
N PRO A 20 -7.22 -10.62 -18.29
CA PRO A 20 -6.18 -10.37 -19.27
C PRO A 20 -5.86 -8.87 -19.38
N LEU A 21 -4.60 -8.52 -19.41
CA LEU A 21 -4.12 -7.18 -19.74
C LEU A 21 -3.94 -7.04 -21.26
N PRO A 22 -3.92 -5.79 -21.81
CA PRO A 22 -3.76 -5.55 -23.24
C PRO A 22 -2.46 -6.15 -23.85
N ASN A 23 -1.43 -6.36 -23.03
CA ASN A 23 -0.18 -6.99 -23.41
C ASN A 23 -0.19 -8.52 -23.36
N GLY A 24 -1.34 -9.15 -23.11
CA GLY A 24 -1.50 -10.60 -23.03
C GLY A 24 -1.17 -11.22 -21.67
N VAL A 25 -0.59 -10.48 -20.76
CA VAL A 25 -0.35 -10.91 -19.36
C VAL A 25 -1.69 -11.03 -18.63
N LYS A 26 -1.81 -12.03 -17.77
CA LYS A 26 -2.98 -12.19 -16.90
C LYS A 26 -2.64 -11.76 -15.48
N ILE A 27 -3.60 -11.17 -14.81
CA ILE A 27 -3.49 -10.80 -13.40
C ILE A 27 -4.63 -11.36 -12.58
N ALA A 28 -4.36 -11.78 -11.36
CA ALA A 28 -5.39 -12.01 -10.34
C ALA A 28 -5.81 -10.65 -9.79
N PHE A 29 -7.01 -10.19 -10.14
CA PHE A 29 -7.46 -8.84 -9.81
C PHE A 29 -7.96 -8.75 -8.37
N PHE A 30 -7.11 -8.21 -7.50
CA PHE A 30 -7.47 -7.92 -6.12
C PHE A 30 -8.03 -6.49 -6.00
N ASN A 31 -9.22 -6.38 -5.44
CA ASN A 31 -9.88 -5.08 -5.26
C ASN A 31 -10.64 -5.02 -3.94
N LEU A 32 -10.26 -4.06 -3.11
CA LEU A 32 -10.90 -3.78 -1.81
C LEU A 32 -12.01 -2.72 -1.91
N HIS A 33 -12.08 -1.96 -3.02
CA HIS A 33 -13.06 -0.89 -3.16
C HIS A 33 -14.48 -1.42 -3.07
N GLY A 34 -15.24 -0.92 -2.10
CA GLY A 34 -16.61 -1.33 -1.84
C GLY A 34 -16.78 -2.67 -1.11
N ASN A 35 -15.70 -3.42 -0.87
CA ASN A 35 -15.75 -4.68 -0.13
C ASN A 35 -15.44 -4.44 1.37
N ALA A 36 -16.45 -4.04 2.13
CA ALA A 36 -16.28 -3.72 3.54
C ALA A 36 -15.84 -4.93 4.40
N PRO A 37 -16.43 -6.14 4.27
CA PRO A 37 -16.01 -7.28 5.09
C PRO A 37 -14.55 -7.67 4.87
N MET A 38 -14.07 -7.70 3.62
CA MET A 38 -12.69 -8.03 3.29
C MET A 38 -11.73 -6.93 3.77
N THR A 39 -12.11 -5.66 3.62
CA THR A 39 -11.32 -4.52 4.11
C THR A 39 -11.16 -4.57 5.63
N GLU A 40 -12.24 -4.81 6.37
CA GLU A 40 -12.20 -4.94 7.83
C GLU A 40 -11.32 -6.11 8.27
N HIS A 41 -11.47 -7.28 7.64
CA HIS A 41 -10.65 -8.45 7.97
C HIS A 41 -9.16 -8.18 7.70
N CYS A 42 -8.81 -7.74 6.50
CA CYS A 42 -7.42 -7.47 6.12
C CYS A 42 -6.80 -6.37 6.99
N GLY A 43 -7.54 -5.29 7.24
CA GLY A 43 -7.08 -4.19 8.08
C GLY A 43 -6.79 -4.63 9.52
N LYS A 44 -7.64 -5.47 10.12
CA LYS A 44 -7.42 -6.02 11.45
C LYS A 44 -6.21 -6.95 11.50
N GLU A 45 -6.03 -7.80 10.51
CA GLU A 45 -4.85 -8.67 10.43
C GLU A 45 -3.55 -7.86 10.25
N LEU A 46 -3.57 -6.82 9.40
CA LEU A 46 -2.43 -5.91 9.25
C LEU A 46 -2.15 -5.12 10.54
N ALA A 47 -3.17 -4.72 11.29
CA ALA A 47 -3.01 -4.01 12.56
C ALA A 47 -2.25 -4.84 13.60
N LYS A 48 -2.47 -6.15 13.64
CA LYS A 48 -1.69 -7.06 14.51
C LYS A 48 -0.19 -7.02 14.17
N LEU A 49 0.14 -6.96 12.87
CA LEU A 49 1.53 -6.85 12.41
C LEU A 49 2.10 -5.45 12.66
N ALA A 50 1.28 -4.41 12.58
CA ALA A 50 1.67 -3.01 12.76
C ALA A 50 1.90 -2.60 14.22
N ASN A 51 1.64 -3.47 15.17
CA ASN A 51 1.77 -3.16 16.58
C ASN A 51 3.14 -2.54 16.92
N GLY A 52 3.12 -1.44 17.67
CA GLY A 52 4.32 -0.70 18.06
C GLY A 52 4.73 0.43 17.10
N CYS A 53 4.01 0.64 15.98
CA CYS A 53 4.22 1.84 15.16
C CYS A 53 3.49 3.05 15.75
N ASP A 54 3.98 4.24 15.42
CA ASP A 54 3.41 5.51 15.88
C ASP A 54 2.39 6.08 14.90
N ILE A 55 2.54 5.75 13.60
CA ILE A 55 1.67 6.25 12.53
C ILE A 55 1.76 5.34 11.29
N VAL A 56 0.67 5.33 10.53
CA VAL A 56 0.56 4.60 9.25
C VAL A 56 0.66 5.59 8.09
N ILE A 57 1.32 5.19 7.01
CA ILE A 57 1.27 5.86 5.71
C ILE A 57 0.78 4.89 4.62
N THR A 58 0.00 5.41 3.69
CA THR A 58 -0.40 4.69 2.48
C THR A 58 -0.39 5.61 1.26
N ALA A 59 -0.44 5.03 0.07
CA ALA A 59 -0.68 5.78 -1.17
C ALA A 59 -2.15 5.68 -1.60
N GLU A 60 -2.69 6.76 -2.16
CA GLU A 60 -4.00 6.68 -2.82
C GLU A 60 -3.91 5.72 -4.02
N SER A 61 -4.97 4.96 -4.34
CA SER A 61 -6.28 4.97 -3.70
C SER A 61 -6.60 3.68 -2.93
N LYS A 62 -6.04 2.52 -3.28
CA LYS A 62 -6.48 1.22 -2.77
C LYS A 62 -6.04 0.93 -1.33
N GLY A 63 -4.98 1.58 -0.86
CA GLY A 63 -4.52 1.46 0.52
C GLY A 63 -5.31 2.30 1.53
N LEU A 64 -6.12 3.26 1.08
CA LEU A 64 -6.80 4.22 1.97
C LEU A 64 -7.69 3.55 3.02
N GLN A 65 -8.55 2.65 2.61
CA GLN A 65 -9.45 1.95 3.52
C GLN A 65 -8.71 1.02 4.48
N LEU A 66 -7.59 0.42 4.04
CA LEU A 66 -6.73 -0.38 4.92
C LEU A 66 -6.05 0.48 5.98
N ALA A 67 -5.46 1.60 5.58
CA ALA A 67 -4.82 2.54 6.50
C ALA A 67 -5.81 3.07 7.54
N HIS A 68 -7.05 3.33 7.14
CA HIS A 68 -8.12 3.72 8.06
C HIS A 68 -8.39 2.65 9.12
N VAL A 69 -8.60 1.40 8.69
CA VAL A 69 -8.88 0.29 9.63
C VAL A 69 -7.67 0.05 10.54
N VAL A 70 -6.46 -0.03 9.99
CA VAL A 70 -5.23 -0.25 10.78
C VAL A 70 -5.06 0.84 11.84
N SER A 71 -5.20 2.10 11.44
CA SER A 71 -5.05 3.24 12.37
C SER A 71 -6.11 3.23 13.47
N ARG A 72 -7.36 2.91 13.13
CA ARG A 72 -8.44 2.77 14.10
C ARG A 72 -8.14 1.65 15.11
N GLU A 73 -7.70 0.48 14.66
CA GLU A 73 -7.38 -0.65 15.54
C GLU A 73 -6.19 -0.33 16.47
N LEU A 74 -5.25 0.50 16.01
CA LEU A 74 -4.10 0.94 16.82
C LEU A 74 -4.42 2.15 17.70
N GLY A 75 -5.61 2.74 17.58
CA GLY A 75 -5.99 3.96 18.32
C GLY A 75 -5.29 5.23 17.81
N HIS A 76 -4.80 5.23 16.58
CA HIS A 76 -4.16 6.41 15.99
C HIS A 76 -5.22 7.40 15.48
N PRO A 77 -5.14 8.69 15.85
CA PRO A 77 -6.11 9.70 15.40
C PRO A 77 -5.91 10.11 13.94
N TYR A 78 -4.72 9.85 13.37
CA TYR A 78 -4.35 10.22 12.00
C TYR A 78 -3.57 9.10 11.32
N TYR A 79 -3.60 9.11 10.00
CA TYR A 79 -2.67 8.40 9.12
C TYR A 79 -2.29 9.31 7.96
N ALA A 80 -1.08 9.18 7.43
CA ALA A 80 -0.60 9.99 6.32
C ALA A 80 -1.01 9.38 4.97
N VAL A 81 -1.32 10.24 4.00
CA VAL A 81 -1.75 9.83 2.67
C VAL A 81 -0.85 10.44 1.59
N ALA A 82 -0.08 9.59 0.93
CA ALA A 82 0.67 9.99 -0.26
C ALA A 82 -0.28 10.10 -1.47
N ARG A 83 -0.27 11.26 -2.12
CA ARG A 83 -1.12 11.58 -3.28
C ARG A 83 -0.33 11.41 -4.57
N LYS A 84 -1.00 10.94 -5.62
CA LYS A 84 -0.41 10.78 -6.96
C LYS A 84 -0.41 12.06 -7.80
N SER A 85 -1.00 13.13 -7.27
CA SER A 85 -0.99 14.45 -7.88
C SER A 85 -0.98 15.53 -6.83
N LYS A 86 -0.26 16.63 -7.08
CA LYS A 86 -0.23 17.79 -6.20
C LYS A 86 -1.61 18.45 -6.18
N LYS A 87 -2.12 18.70 -4.98
CA LYS A 87 -3.39 19.41 -4.76
C LYS A 87 -3.12 20.86 -4.33
N LEU A 88 -4.12 21.73 -4.48
CA LEU A 88 -3.97 23.16 -4.17
C LEU A 88 -3.50 23.42 -2.73
N TYR A 89 -3.93 22.62 -1.79
CA TYR A 89 -3.55 22.73 -0.37
C TYR A 89 -2.16 22.17 -0.02
N MET A 90 -1.42 21.63 -1.00
CA MET A 90 -0.12 20.98 -0.80
C MET A 90 1.05 21.88 -1.23
N GLN A 91 0.89 23.22 -1.14
CA GLN A 91 1.92 24.16 -1.62
C GLN A 91 3.26 24.00 -0.87
N ASP A 92 3.20 23.80 0.45
CA ASP A 92 4.36 23.65 1.33
C ASP A 92 4.69 22.17 1.62
N GLY A 93 4.13 21.27 0.83
CA GLY A 93 4.35 19.84 0.94
C GLY A 93 5.68 19.39 0.36
N ILE A 94 5.91 18.08 0.44
CA ILE A 94 7.09 17.43 -0.15
C ILE A 94 6.65 16.45 -1.25
N SER A 95 7.56 16.16 -2.17
CA SER A 95 7.34 15.14 -3.20
C SER A 95 8.59 14.34 -3.48
N VAL A 96 8.39 13.15 -4.04
CA VAL A 96 9.45 12.29 -4.58
C VAL A 96 9.01 11.73 -5.92
N ALA A 97 9.96 11.60 -6.84
CA ALA A 97 9.76 10.85 -8.08
C ALA A 97 10.01 9.37 -7.82
N TYR A 98 9.21 8.49 -8.41
CA TYR A 98 9.40 7.05 -8.32
C TYR A 98 9.03 6.35 -9.64
N GLY A 99 9.62 5.18 -9.88
CA GLY A 99 9.39 4.41 -11.09
C GLY A 99 9.85 5.13 -12.35
N SER A 100 10.30 4.39 -13.32
CA SER A 100 10.55 4.87 -14.67
C SER A 100 9.52 4.26 -15.61
N SER A 101 8.54 5.02 -16.06
CA SER A 101 7.72 4.57 -17.18
C SER A 101 8.56 4.56 -18.44
N ILE A 102 9.05 3.38 -18.80
CA ILE A 102 9.78 3.16 -20.06
C ILE A 102 8.93 3.54 -21.28
N THR A 103 7.60 3.56 -21.12
CA THR A 103 6.65 3.81 -22.21
C THR A 103 6.21 5.26 -22.37
N THR A 104 6.31 6.10 -21.34
CA THR A 104 5.81 7.48 -21.39
C THR A 104 6.85 8.54 -21.06
N GLY A 105 8.06 8.16 -20.64
CA GLY A 105 9.12 9.11 -20.25
C GLY A 105 8.77 10.01 -19.07
N LYS A 106 7.62 9.80 -18.42
CA LYS A 106 7.18 10.58 -17.25
C LYS A 106 7.44 9.79 -15.99
N ASN A 107 8.29 10.33 -15.12
CA ASN A 107 8.40 9.84 -13.76
C ASN A 107 7.04 10.00 -13.06
N GLN A 108 6.64 8.98 -12.30
CA GLN A 108 5.53 9.09 -11.39
C GLN A 108 5.99 9.85 -10.16
N GLU A 109 5.12 10.67 -9.58
CA GLU A 109 5.43 11.42 -8.37
C GLU A 109 4.44 11.09 -7.27
N LEU A 110 4.94 11.04 -6.04
CA LEU A 110 4.13 11.01 -4.84
C LEU A 110 4.33 12.31 -4.06
N TYR A 111 3.22 12.80 -3.51
CA TYR A 111 3.16 14.08 -2.79
C TYR A 111 2.64 13.85 -1.38
N LEU A 112 3.26 14.50 -0.38
CA LEU A 112 2.69 14.65 0.96
C LEU A 112 2.36 16.11 1.22
N SER A 113 1.22 16.37 1.87
CA SER A 113 0.96 17.69 2.45
C SER A 113 1.98 17.99 3.55
N LYS A 114 2.15 19.28 3.86
CA LYS A 114 2.98 19.67 5.01
C LYS A 114 2.47 19.03 6.30
N HIS A 115 1.16 18.99 6.50
CA HIS A 115 0.53 18.35 7.66
C HIS A 115 0.95 16.88 7.77
N ASP A 116 0.81 16.10 6.70
CA ASP A 116 1.19 14.68 6.71
C ASP A 116 2.70 14.48 6.90
N ALA A 117 3.52 15.31 6.29
CA ALA A 117 4.97 15.25 6.48
C ALA A 117 5.37 15.54 7.94
N ASP A 118 4.74 16.53 8.58
CA ASP A 118 4.96 16.86 9.98
C ASP A 118 4.54 15.72 10.91
N LEU A 119 3.45 15.00 10.59
CA LEU A 119 3.00 13.82 11.34
C LEU A 119 4.02 12.68 11.32
N LEU A 120 4.80 12.54 10.25
CA LEU A 120 5.79 11.45 10.12
C LEU A 120 7.11 11.74 10.83
N LYS A 121 7.44 13.01 11.05
CA LYS A 121 8.76 13.43 11.55
C LYS A 121 9.10 12.81 12.90
N GLY A 122 10.19 12.04 12.94
CA GLY A 122 10.69 11.36 14.15
C GLY A 122 9.82 10.18 14.62
N LYS A 123 8.83 9.76 13.84
CA LYS A 123 7.89 8.69 14.18
C LYS A 123 8.30 7.36 13.57
N LYS A 124 7.94 6.25 14.26
CA LYS A 124 7.99 4.91 13.69
C LYS A 124 6.81 4.73 12.75
N VAL A 125 7.09 4.67 11.46
CA VAL A 125 6.08 4.65 10.39
C VAL A 125 5.88 3.24 9.86
N CYS A 126 4.64 2.77 9.84
CA CYS A 126 4.24 1.60 9.06
C CYS A 126 3.73 2.02 7.68
N ILE A 127 4.32 1.47 6.64
CA ILE A 127 3.80 1.58 5.28
C ILE A 127 2.78 0.46 5.08
N VAL A 128 1.56 0.81 4.65
CA VAL A 128 0.46 -0.13 4.42
C VAL A 128 -0.08 0.06 3.01
N ASP A 129 -0.21 -1.03 2.25
CA ASP A 129 -0.87 -1.02 0.95
C ASP A 129 -1.55 -2.36 0.64
N ASP A 130 -2.30 -2.45 -0.46
CA ASP A 130 -3.05 -3.64 -0.83
C ASP A 130 -2.15 -4.75 -1.40
N VAL A 131 -1.37 -4.48 -2.43
CA VAL A 131 -0.54 -5.47 -3.14
C VAL A 131 0.86 -4.94 -3.37
N ILE A 132 1.87 -5.76 -3.10
CA ILE A 132 3.23 -5.53 -3.55
C ILE A 132 3.58 -6.49 -4.70
N SER A 133 4.07 -5.94 -5.82
CA SER A 133 4.56 -6.69 -6.99
C SER A 133 6.00 -6.30 -7.30
N THR A 134 6.24 -5.27 -8.10
CA THR A 134 7.59 -4.79 -8.42
C THR A 134 8.27 -4.06 -7.26
N GLY A 135 7.50 -3.45 -6.37
CA GLY A 135 8.01 -2.65 -5.25
C GLY A 135 8.30 -1.18 -5.61
N GLU A 136 7.97 -0.71 -6.82
CA GLU A 136 8.20 0.69 -7.21
C GLU A 136 7.38 1.67 -6.34
N SER A 137 6.09 1.38 -6.12
CA SER A 137 5.24 2.21 -5.25
C SER A 137 5.75 2.21 -3.80
N LEU A 138 6.23 1.07 -3.32
CA LEU A 138 6.85 0.96 -2.00
C LEU A 138 8.08 1.86 -1.91
N LYS A 139 8.97 1.84 -2.91
CA LYS A 139 10.16 2.68 -2.96
C LYS A 139 9.80 4.17 -2.87
N GLY A 140 8.77 4.60 -3.59
CA GLY A 140 8.27 5.98 -3.50
C GLY A 140 7.79 6.35 -2.11
N LEU A 141 7.06 5.45 -1.43
CA LEU A 141 6.63 5.67 -0.05
C LEU A 141 7.81 5.70 0.94
N GLU A 142 8.78 4.81 0.79
CA GLU A 142 10.02 4.83 1.60
C GLU A 142 10.76 6.17 1.46
N ASP A 143 10.92 6.64 0.24
CA ASP A 143 11.60 7.92 -0.04
C ASP A 143 10.83 9.11 0.56
N LEU A 144 9.49 9.10 0.53
CA LEU A 144 8.68 10.12 1.20
C LEU A 144 8.84 10.10 2.72
N VAL A 145 8.79 8.91 3.33
CA VAL A 145 8.98 8.76 4.78
C VAL A 145 10.34 9.27 5.20
N ASN A 146 11.40 8.90 4.48
CA ASN A 146 12.76 9.34 4.75
C ASN A 146 12.89 10.86 4.57
N LYS A 147 12.32 11.42 3.50
CA LYS A 147 12.34 12.88 3.24
C LYS A 147 11.58 13.67 4.31
N ALA A 148 10.51 13.12 4.85
CA ALA A 148 9.77 13.71 5.96
C ALA A 148 10.47 13.59 7.32
N GLY A 149 11.55 12.80 7.40
CA GLY A 149 12.27 12.54 8.65
C GLY A 149 11.62 11.48 9.54
N GLY A 150 10.78 10.62 8.95
CA GLY A 150 10.21 9.46 9.63
C GLY A 150 11.18 8.27 9.67
N ILE A 151 10.89 7.31 10.52
CA ILE A 151 11.65 6.07 10.67
C ILE A 151 10.78 4.92 10.14
N ILE A 152 11.19 4.28 9.05
CA ILE A 152 10.46 3.13 8.52
C ILE A 152 10.55 1.99 9.52
N TYR A 153 9.40 1.60 10.08
CA TYR A 153 9.29 0.56 11.10
C TYR A 153 8.90 -0.78 10.50
N LYS A 154 7.81 -0.80 9.71
CA LYS A 154 7.33 -1.99 8.99
C LYS A 154 6.72 -1.62 7.66
N LYS A 155 6.69 -2.59 6.74
CA LYS A 155 6.12 -2.48 5.41
C LYS A 155 5.16 -3.65 5.22
N LEU A 156 3.87 -3.36 5.17
CA LEU A 156 2.78 -4.31 5.33
C LEU A 156 1.85 -4.29 4.13
N PHE A 157 1.56 -5.47 3.61
CA PHE A 157 0.71 -5.65 2.43
C PHE A 157 -0.34 -6.73 2.69
N VAL A 158 -1.48 -6.64 2.02
CA VAL A 158 -2.44 -7.74 2.05
C VAL A 158 -1.89 -8.90 1.23
N LEU A 159 -1.42 -8.63 0.01
CA LEU A 159 -0.88 -9.65 -0.89
C LEU A 159 0.54 -9.31 -1.37
N ALA A 160 1.38 -10.34 -1.45
CA ALA A 160 2.64 -10.30 -2.20
C ALA A 160 2.48 -11.10 -3.50
N GLU A 161 2.75 -10.45 -4.65
CA GLU A 161 2.62 -11.04 -5.98
C GLU A 161 3.98 -11.43 -6.56
N GLY A 162 4.05 -12.63 -7.11
CA GLY A 162 5.23 -13.12 -7.82
C GLY A 162 6.49 -13.15 -6.94
N ALA A 163 7.57 -12.52 -7.39
CA ALA A 163 8.85 -12.50 -6.68
C ALA A 163 8.80 -11.66 -5.37
N ALA A 164 7.79 -10.82 -5.18
CA ALA A 164 7.65 -10.05 -3.95
C ALA A 164 7.44 -10.95 -2.70
N LYS A 165 6.92 -12.16 -2.87
CA LYS A 165 6.75 -13.16 -1.79
C LYS A 165 8.07 -13.56 -1.12
N ASP A 166 9.20 -13.43 -1.82
CA ASP A 166 10.53 -13.82 -1.34
C ASP A 166 11.28 -12.66 -0.65
N ARG A 167 10.65 -11.48 -0.56
CA ARG A 167 11.23 -10.33 0.11
C ARG A 167 11.19 -10.50 1.64
N THR A 168 12.33 -10.28 2.27
CA THR A 168 12.47 -10.37 3.74
C THR A 168 12.23 -9.06 4.46
N ASP A 169 12.15 -7.95 3.71
CA ASP A 169 11.97 -6.60 4.23
C ASP A 169 10.50 -6.14 4.26
N VAL A 170 9.58 -6.97 3.79
CA VAL A 170 8.14 -6.74 3.80
C VAL A 170 7.40 -7.88 4.50
N GLN A 171 6.18 -7.62 4.94
CA GLN A 171 5.27 -8.63 5.48
C GLN A 171 3.94 -8.58 4.74
N ASP A 172 3.38 -9.75 4.44
CA ASP A 172 2.10 -9.90 3.77
C ASP A 172 1.18 -10.88 4.51
N LEU A 173 -0.10 -10.83 4.20
CA LEU A 173 -1.09 -11.76 4.74
C LEU A 173 -1.23 -13.02 3.89
N ALA A 174 -1.05 -12.91 2.58
CA ALA A 174 -1.09 -14.02 1.63
C ALA A 174 -0.30 -13.69 0.36
N THR A 175 0.00 -14.73 -0.42
CA THR A 175 0.76 -14.59 -1.68
C THR A 175 -0.08 -15.02 -2.87
N ILE A 176 0.15 -14.39 -4.02
CA ILE A 176 -0.45 -14.77 -5.30
C ILE A 176 0.64 -14.94 -6.37
N PRO A 177 0.45 -15.86 -7.33
CA PRO A 177 1.38 -16.04 -8.43
C PRO A 177 1.27 -14.90 -9.45
N LEU A 178 2.33 -14.70 -10.25
CA LEU A 178 2.20 -14.09 -11.56
C LEU A 178 1.56 -15.12 -12.51
N LEU A 179 0.61 -14.68 -13.34
CA LEU A 179 -0.19 -15.56 -14.20
C LEU A 179 0.17 -15.39 -15.69
#